data_fd7d569117cef684a261eca66ba4171f
#
_entry.id   fd7d569117cef684a261eca66ba4171f
#
_cell.length_a   1.000
_cell.length_b   1.000
_cell.length_c   1.000
_cell.angle_alpha   90.00
_cell.angle_beta   90.00
_cell.angle_gamma   90.00
#
_symmetry.space_group_name_H-M   'P 1'
#
loop_
_entity.id
_entity.type
_entity.pdbx_description
1 polymer ?
#
loop_
_entity_poly.entity_id
_entity_poly.type
_entity_poly.pdbx_seq_one_letter_code
_entity_poly.pdbx_strand_id
1 'polypeptide(L)'
;MCTNKHYYCMFNGITVTTSYIIDEEYKKYICVRFERPNNNNGFDFSEIIMPDKKFIKAFGFSEDEIYWIESFAADNLLLMWEMAKESKQIA
;
A
#
# COMPACT_ATOMS: atom_id res chain seq x y z
N MET A 1 -5.44 8.87 7.21
CA MET A 1 -4.76 7.68 7.71
C MET A 1 -5.29 6.42 7.04
N CYS A 2 -4.38 5.53 6.69
CA CYS A 2 -4.78 4.30 6.00
C CYS A 2 -5.13 3.21 6.98
N THR A 3 -6.22 2.52 6.73
CA THR A 3 -6.56 1.31 7.46
C THR A 3 -6.49 0.17 6.45
N ASN A 4 -5.41 -0.59 6.51
CA ASN A 4 -5.17 -1.65 5.53
C ASN A 4 -5.82 -2.93 6.01
N LYS A 5 -6.56 -3.58 5.12
CA LYS A 5 -7.38 -4.73 5.48
C LYS A 5 -7.00 -6.01 4.77
N HIS A 6 -6.27 -5.91 3.68
CA HIS A 6 -6.02 -7.08 2.83
C HIS A 6 -4.55 -7.30 2.60
N TYR A 7 -4.13 -8.52 2.87
CA TYR A 7 -2.82 -8.96 2.47
C TYR A 7 -2.81 -9.08 0.95
N TYR A 8 -1.83 -8.45 0.30
CA TYR A 8 -1.70 -8.56 -1.14
C TYR A 8 -0.61 -9.57 -1.49
N CYS A 9 0.61 -9.34 -0.99
CA CYS A 9 1.70 -10.27 -1.25
C CYS A 9 2.87 -9.95 -0.32
N MET A 10 3.88 -10.82 -0.36
CA MET A 10 5.15 -10.56 0.30
C MET A 10 6.25 -10.68 -0.75
N PHE A 11 7.16 -9.73 -0.78
CA PHE A 11 8.24 -9.71 -1.74
C PHE A 11 9.51 -9.20 -1.07
N ASN A 12 10.58 -10.00 -1.10
CA ASN A 12 11.86 -9.65 -0.48
C ASN A 12 11.72 -9.23 0.98
N GLY A 13 10.87 -9.94 1.73
CA GLY A 13 10.66 -9.63 3.13
C GLY A 13 9.75 -8.46 3.40
N ILE A 14 9.22 -7.84 2.36
CA ILE A 14 8.30 -6.71 2.48
C ILE A 14 6.88 -7.24 2.32
N THR A 15 6.06 -6.99 3.34
CA THR A 15 4.64 -7.36 3.29
C THR A 15 3.85 -6.21 2.69
N VAL A 16 3.04 -6.51 1.69
CA VAL A 16 2.23 -5.50 1.00
C VAL A 16 0.78 -5.75 1.34
N THR A 17 0.12 -4.72 1.88
CA THR A 17 -1.30 -4.77 2.21
C THR A 17 -2.01 -3.59 1.57
N THR A 18 -3.29 -3.76 1.30
CA THR A 18 -4.09 -2.69 0.70
C THR A 18 -5.33 -2.43 1.53
N SER A 19 -5.83 -1.21 1.45
CA SER A 19 -7.11 -0.86 2.07
C SER A 19 -8.26 -1.24 1.15
N TYR A 20 -9.49 -1.14 1.67
CA TYR A 20 -10.67 -1.09 0.83
C TYR A 20 -10.61 0.17 -0.01
N ILE A 21 -11.46 0.24 -1.03
CA ILE A 21 -11.59 1.47 -1.79
C ILE A 21 -12.15 2.54 -0.87
N ILE A 22 -11.45 3.66 -0.80
CA ILE A 22 -11.88 4.80 0.00
C ILE A 22 -12.55 5.78 -0.95
N ASP A 23 -13.79 6.08 -0.67
CA ASP A 23 -14.61 6.93 -1.53
C ASP A 23 -14.86 8.25 -0.84
N GLU A 24 -14.19 9.31 -1.31
CA GLU A 24 -14.34 10.63 -0.73
C GLU A 24 -14.76 11.62 -1.80
N GLU A 25 -15.86 12.27 -1.56
CA GLU A 25 -16.44 13.32 -2.40
C GLU A 25 -16.19 13.17 -3.90
N TYR A 26 -15.03 13.57 -4.35
CA TYR A 26 -14.74 13.62 -5.78
C TYR A 26 -13.77 12.60 -6.25
N LYS A 27 -13.32 11.70 -5.34
CA LYS A 27 -12.32 10.76 -5.79
C LYS A 27 -12.36 9.48 -4.97
N LYS A 28 -11.92 8.43 -5.63
CA LYS A 28 -11.78 7.12 -5.02
C LYS A 28 -10.31 6.75 -5.04
N TYR A 29 -9.87 6.13 -3.97
CA TYR A 29 -8.47 5.73 -3.89
C TYR A 29 -8.31 4.53 -2.98
N ILE A 30 -7.12 3.92 -3.04
CA ILE A 30 -6.73 2.90 -2.09
C ILE A 30 -5.44 3.33 -1.44
N CYS A 31 -5.19 2.80 -0.25
CA CYS A 31 -3.95 3.03 0.45
C CYS A 31 -3.18 1.72 0.47
N VAL A 32 -1.95 1.74 0.00
CA VAL A 32 -1.10 0.55 -0.05
C VAL A 32 0.01 0.71 0.96
N ARG A 33 0.15 -0.29 1.83
CA ARG A 33 1.16 -0.26 2.87
C ARG A 33 2.23 -1.30 2.59
N PHE A 34 3.48 -0.87 2.71
CA PHE A 34 4.66 -1.72 2.56
C PHE A 34 5.36 -1.73 3.91
N GLU A 35 5.64 -2.91 4.44
CA GLU A 35 6.26 -2.97 5.75
C GLU A 35 7.16 -4.18 5.87
N ARG A 36 8.27 -4.00 6.60
CA ARG A 36 9.22 -5.10 6.86
C ARG A 36 9.81 -4.91 8.25
N PRO A 37 10.17 -6.01 8.92
CA PRO A 37 10.84 -5.87 10.21
C PRO A 37 12.22 -5.26 10.03
N ASN A 38 12.65 -4.46 11.00
CA ASN A 38 13.98 -3.88 10.97
C ASN A 38 14.80 -4.38 12.16
N ASN A 39 16.06 -3.95 12.23
CA ASN A 39 16.99 -4.45 13.24
C ASN A 39 16.78 -3.85 14.62
N ASN A 40 15.86 -2.91 14.75
CA ASN A 40 15.64 -2.22 16.02
C ASN A 40 14.33 -2.66 16.69
N ASN A 41 13.91 -3.90 16.43
CA ASN A 41 12.68 -4.47 16.98
C ASN A 41 11.43 -3.70 16.57
N GLY A 42 11.46 -3.10 15.39
CA GLY A 42 10.33 -2.38 14.85
C GLY A 42 10.16 -2.71 13.39
N PHE A 43 9.55 -1.79 12.67
CA PHE A 43 9.26 -1.98 11.25
C PHE A 43 9.65 -0.75 10.45
N ASP A 44 10.20 -0.99 9.25
CA ASP A 44 10.23 0.03 8.22
C ASP A 44 8.88 -0.03 7.52
N PHE A 45 8.31 1.11 7.22
CA PHE A 45 6.98 1.12 6.59
C PHE A 45 6.78 2.33 5.72
N SER A 46 5.89 2.19 4.75
CA SER A 46 5.44 3.31 3.94
C SER A 46 3.98 3.11 3.59
N GLU A 47 3.29 4.20 3.36
CA GLU A 47 1.90 4.18 2.91
C GLU A 47 1.77 5.12 1.73
N ILE A 48 1.24 4.60 0.63
CA ILE A 48 1.10 5.37 -0.60
C ILE A 48 -0.35 5.33 -1.05
N ILE A 49 -0.87 6.48 -1.43
CA ILE A 49 -2.24 6.62 -1.95
C ILE A 49 -2.20 6.43 -3.46
N MET A 50 -3.04 5.54 -3.96
CA MET A 50 -3.11 5.25 -5.38
C MET A 50 -4.50 5.54 -5.90
N PRO A 51 -4.67 6.02 -7.12
CA PRO A 51 -3.68 6.11 -8.20
C PRO A 51 -2.78 7.33 -8.18
N ASP A 52 -2.96 8.24 -7.22
CA ASP A 52 -2.22 9.51 -7.19
C ASP A 52 -0.73 9.35 -6.96
N LYS A 53 -0.28 8.20 -6.47
CA LYS A 53 1.12 7.96 -6.12
C LYS A 53 1.61 8.93 -5.05
N LYS A 54 0.77 9.18 -4.07
CA LYS A 54 1.08 10.15 -3.02
C LYS A 54 1.45 9.41 -1.74
N PHE A 55 2.70 9.56 -1.31
CA PHE A 55 3.13 9.00 -0.03
C PHE A 55 2.59 9.85 1.10
N ILE A 56 1.98 9.18 2.09
CA ILE A 56 1.57 9.88 3.31
C ILE A 56 2.49 9.52 4.47
N LYS A 57 3.21 8.42 4.35
CA LYS A 57 4.23 8.03 5.33
C LYS A 57 5.31 7.25 4.62
N ALA A 58 6.55 7.44 5.05
CA ALA A 58 7.66 6.64 4.56
C ALA A 58 8.76 6.67 5.62
N PHE A 59 9.14 5.50 6.11
CA PHE A 59 10.11 5.41 7.17
C PHE A 59 10.99 4.18 6.98
N GLY A 60 12.30 4.38 6.96
CA GLY A 60 13.25 3.29 6.94
C GLY A 60 13.61 2.76 5.57
N PHE A 61 13.01 3.26 4.51
CA PHE A 61 13.33 2.84 3.15
C PHE A 61 14.27 3.84 2.49
N SER A 62 15.21 3.34 1.70
CA SER A 62 16.11 4.18 0.94
C SER A 62 15.39 4.80 -0.25
N GLU A 63 16.05 5.75 -0.92
CA GLU A 63 15.48 6.38 -2.11
C GLU A 63 15.17 5.34 -3.20
N ASP A 64 16.10 4.41 -3.42
CA ASP A 64 15.88 3.37 -4.41
C ASP A 64 14.71 2.49 -4.04
N GLU A 65 14.55 2.21 -2.77
CA GLU A 65 13.43 1.41 -2.28
C GLU A 65 12.11 2.16 -2.42
N ILE A 66 12.10 3.44 -2.15
CA ILE A 66 10.91 4.28 -2.32
C ILE A 66 10.50 4.28 -3.79
N TYR A 67 11.48 4.41 -4.69
CA TYR A 67 11.21 4.37 -6.12
C TYR A 67 10.61 3.03 -6.53
N TRP A 68 11.16 1.95 -5.98
CA TRP A 68 10.64 0.60 -6.26
C TRP A 68 9.21 0.45 -5.73
N ILE A 69 8.94 0.96 -4.53
CA ILE A 69 7.60 0.90 -3.95
C ILE A 69 6.58 1.60 -4.84
N GLU A 70 6.93 2.78 -5.31
CA GLU A 70 6.05 3.53 -6.19
C GLU A 70 5.79 2.77 -7.49
N SER A 71 6.84 2.21 -8.09
CA SER A 71 6.72 1.45 -9.32
C SER A 71 5.90 0.19 -9.12
N PHE A 72 6.14 -0.52 -8.01
CA PHE A 72 5.40 -1.74 -7.71
C PHE A 72 3.91 -1.44 -7.54
N ALA A 73 3.59 -0.39 -6.80
CA ALA A 73 2.20 -0.01 -6.60
C ALA A 73 1.51 0.34 -7.91
N ALA A 74 2.22 1.05 -8.78
CA ALA A 74 1.66 1.42 -10.08
C ALA A 74 1.44 0.19 -10.96
N ASP A 75 2.43 -0.71 -10.98
CA ASP A 75 2.34 -1.90 -11.84
C ASP A 75 1.25 -2.86 -11.39
N ASN A 76 0.94 -2.88 -10.10
CA ASN A 76 -0.04 -3.80 -9.54
C ASN A 76 -1.38 -3.14 -9.24
N LEU A 77 -1.55 -1.90 -9.64
CA LEU A 77 -2.72 -1.12 -9.24
C LEU A 77 -4.04 -1.77 -9.66
N LEU A 78 -4.09 -2.30 -10.86
CA LEU A 78 -5.34 -2.87 -11.35
C LEU A 78 -5.77 -4.07 -10.50
N LEU A 79 -4.85 -4.96 -10.19
CA LEU A 79 -5.16 -6.12 -9.37
C LEU A 79 -5.54 -5.72 -7.95
N MET A 80 -4.80 -4.78 -7.39
CA MET A 80 -5.09 -4.28 -6.04
C MET A 80 -6.46 -3.65 -5.99
N TRP A 81 -6.81 -2.90 -7.04
CA TRP A 81 -8.10 -2.24 -7.12
C TRP A 81 -9.24 -3.25 -7.17
N GLU A 82 -9.07 -4.30 -7.99
CA GLU A 82 -10.08 -5.33 -8.09
C GLU A 82 -10.26 -6.08 -6.78
N MET A 83 -9.17 -6.37 -6.08
CA MET A 83 -9.26 -6.99 -4.77
C MET A 83 -10.00 -6.10 -3.78
N ALA A 84 -9.71 -4.81 -3.82
CA ALA A 84 -10.34 -3.86 -2.91
C ALA A 84 -11.85 -3.79 -3.14
N LYS A 85 -12.26 -3.87 -4.41
CA LYS A 85 -13.69 -3.87 -4.75
C LYS A 85 -14.38 -5.11 -4.22
N GLU A 86 -13.80 -6.27 -4.45
CA GLU A 86 -14.40 -7.54 -4.03
C GLU A 86 -14.56 -7.61 -2.53
N SER A 87 -13.54 -7.20 -1.81
CA SER A 87 -13.56 -7.26 -0.36
C SER A 87 -14.62 -6.34 0.21
N LYS A 88 -14.83 -5.20 -0.41
CA LYS A 88 -15.87 -4.28 0.03
C LYS A 88 -17.25 -4.91 -0.09
N GLN A 89 -17.45 -5.76 -1.07
CA GLN A 89 -18.75 -6.39 -1.28
C GLN A 89 -19.04 -7.47 -0.26
N ILE A 90 -18.03 -8.05 0.32
CA ILE A 90 -18.19 -9.15 1.28
C ILE A 90 -18.57 -8.64 2.65
N ALA A 91 -18.16 -7.46 2.98
CA ALA A 91 -18.40 -6.86 4.32
C ALA A 91 -19.88 -6.53 4.64
#